data_8950f456981015f9b990931b6943385d
#
_entry.id   8950f456981015f9b990931b6943385d
#
_cell.length_a   1.000
_cell.length_b   1.000
_cell.length_c   1.000
_cell.angle_alpha   90.00
_cell.angle_beta   90.00
_cell.angle_gamma   90.00
#
_symmetry.space_group_name_H-M   'P 1'
#
loop_
_entity.id
_entity.type
_entity.pdbx_description
1 polymer ?
#
loop_
_entity_poly.entity_id
_entity_poly.type
_entity_poly.pdbx_seq_one_letter_code
_entity_poly.pdbx_strand_id
1 'polypeptide(L)'
;MKQRLADYVADFLAARGVTDVFSVVGGGAMHLNDALGHNPRLHVTYNHHEQACAIAAEAYARLENKIAAVCVTTGPGGTNALTGVVGGWLDSIPMFIVSGQVRYDTTARYALQYTGTPLRAMGDQDRKSTRLNSSH
;
A
#
# COMPACT_ATOMS: atom_id res chain seq x y z
N MET A 1 -23.45 9.91 -9.98
CA MET A 1 -22.70 10.65 -8.94
C MET A 1 -21.20 10.44 -9.18
N LYS A 2 -20.35 11.45 -9.06
CA LYS A 2 -18.89 11.27 -9.15
C LYS A 2 -18.40 10.79 -7.79
N GLN A 3 -17.78 9.61 -7.74
CA GLN A 3 -17.17 9.02 -6.54
C GLN A 3 -15.66 9.30 -6.55
N ARG A 4 -15.05 9.59 -5.38
CA ARG A 4 -13.58 9.68 -5.28
C ARG A 4 -12.97 8.29 -5.50
N LEU A 5 -11.83 8.22 -6.16
CA LEU A 5 -11.14 6.95 -6.38
C LEU A 5 -10.82 6.21 -5.07
N ALA A 6 -10.44 6.95 -4.03
CA ALA A 6 -10.14 6.36 -2.73
C ALA A 6 -11.38 5.70 -2.08
N ASP A 7 -12.56 6.33 -2.18
CA ASP A 7 -13.81 5.75 -1.69
C ASP A 7 -14.18 4.49 -2.49
N TYR A 8 -13.96 4.53 -3.82
CA TYR A 8 -14.17 3.36 -4.66
C TYR A 8 -13.27 2.17 -4.24
N VAL A 9 -12.00 2.44 -3.93
CA VAL A 9 -11.06 1.40 -3.45
C VAL A 9 -11.55 0.80 -2.13
N ALA A 10 -11.97 1.64 -1.16
CA ALA A 10 -12.51 1.16 0.10
C ALA A 10 -13.77 0.30 -0.08
N ASP A 11 -14.70 0.76 -0.91
CA ASP A 11 -15.92 0.01 -1.24
C ASP A 11 -15.62 -1.30 -1.98
N PHE A 12 -14.65 -1.28 -2.89
CA PHE A 12 -14.21 -2.47 -3.63
C PHE A 12 -13.66 -3.54 -2.68
N LEU A 13 -12.79 -3.17 -1.75
CA LEU A 13 -12.24 -4.09 -0.75
C LEU A 13 -13.36 -4.70 0.10
N ALA A 14 -14.23 -3.86 0.64
CA ALA A 14 -15.36 -4.31 1.44
C ALA A 14 -16.32 -5.23 0.66
N ALA A 15 -16.58 -4.93 -0.61
CA ALA A 15 -17.42 -5.75 -1.48
C ALA A 15 -16.78 -7.12 -1.81
N ARG A 16 -15.46 -7.26 -1.69
CA ARG A 16 -14.70 -8.51 -1.84
C ARG A 16 -14.54 -9.30 -0.55
N GLY A 17 -15.20 -8.88 0.52
CA GLY A 17 -15.19 -9.59 1.81
C GLY A 17 -14.00 -9.24 2.69
N VAL A 18 -13.21 -8.22 2.35
CA VAL A 18 -12.21 -7.68 3.25
C VAL A 18 -12.95 -6.95 4.39
N THR A 19 -12.66 -7.33 5.62
CA THR A 19 -13.19 -6.69 6.82
C THR A 19 -12.12 -5.93 7.59
N ASP A 20 -10.86 -6.37 7.48
CA ASP A 20 -9.75 -5.84 8.27
C ASP A 20 -8.63 -5.30 7.37
N VAL A 21 -8.19 -4.10 7.72
CA VAL A 21 -7.12 -3.37 7.04
C VAL A 21 -6.05 -3.00 8.04
N PHE A 22 -4.80 -3.35 7.76
CA PHE A 22 -3.64 -2.98 8.59
C PHE A 22 -2.89 -1.85 7.89
N SER A 23 -2.67 -0.73 8.58
CA SER A 23 -2.16 0.48 7.94
C SER A 23 -1.13 1.23 8.78
N VAL A 24 -0.27 1.98 8.10
CA VAL A 24 0.48 3.10 8.64
C VAL A 24 0.10 4.35 7.87
N VAL A 25 -0.23 5.41 8.57
CA VAL A 25 -0.60 6.68 7.94
C VAL A 25 0.59 7.31 7.21
N GLY A 26 0.31 8.02 6.11
CA GLY A 26 1.35 8.75 5.40
C GLY A 26 0.79 9.61 4.28
N GLY A 27 1.50 10.67 3.92
CA GLY A 27 1.03 11.68 2.97
C GLY A 27 0.63 11.14 1.61
N GLY A 28 1.37 10.15 1.07
CA GLY A 28 1.06 9.53 -0.21
C GLY A 28 -0.16 8.60 -0.19
N ALA A 29 -0.64 8.21 0.99
CA ALA A 29 -1.83 7.38 1.18
C ALA A 29 -2.96 8.14 1.92
N MET A 30 -2.86 9.44 2.10
CA MET A 30 -3.78 10.23 2.92
C MET A 30 -5.25 10.03 2.54
N HIS A 31 -5.58 10.11 1.26
CA HIS A 31 -6.95 9.92 0.79
C HIS A 31 -7.43 8.46 0.92
N LEU A 32 -6.53 7.49 0.80
CA LEU A 32 -6.84 6.08 1.03
C LEU A 32 -7.12 5.84 2.52
N ASN A 33 -6.26 6.34 3.40
CA ASN A 33 -6.47 6.21 4.86
C ASN A 33 -7.79 6.84 5.31
N ASP A 34 -8.11 8.03 4.77
CA ASP A 34 -9.39 8.70 5.03
C ASP A 34 -10.59 7.85 4.59
N ALA A 35 -10.55 7.35 3.36
CA ALA A 35 -11.64 6.54 2.81
C ALA A 35 -11.80 5.19 3.53
N LEU A 36 -10.69 4.52 3.84
CA LEU A 36 -10.70 3.24 4.56
C LEU A 36 -11.25 3.42 5.99
N GLY A 37 -10.79 4.46 6.70
CA GLY A 37 -11.20 4.74 8.07
C GLY A 37 -12.65 5.19 8.21
N HIS A 38 -13.24 5.79 7.16
CA HIS A 38 -14.65 6.18 7.15
C HIS A 38 -15.60 5.11 6.59
N ASN A 39 -15.09 4.03 6.00
CA ASN A 39 -15.96 2.99 5.47
C ASN A 39 -16.49 2.11 6.62
N PRO A 40 -17.82 2.08 6.87
CA PRO A 40 -18.39 1.39 8.03
C PRO A 40 -18.26 -0.15 7.97
N ARG A 41 -17.86 -0.70 6.83
CA ARG A 41 -17.67 -2.15 6.62
C ARG A 41 -16.23 -2.59 6.85
N LEU A 42 -15.31 -1.65 7.09
CA LEU A 42 -13.88 -1.91 7.27
C LEU A 42 -13.44 -1.53 8.69
N HIS A 43 -12.69 -2.41 9.31
CA HIS A 43 -11.98 -2.14 10.54
C HIS A 43 -10.52 -1.87 10.23
N VAL A 44 -10.02 -0.66 10.55
CA VAL A 44 -8.64 -0.28 10.25
C VAL A 44 -7.82 -0.27 11.52
N THR A 45 -6.79 -1.13 11.55
CA THR A 45 -5.79 -1.17 12.62
C THR A 45 -4.54 -0.42 12.19
N TYR A 46 -4.20 0.64 12.92
CA TYR A 46 -3.00 1.43 12.65
C TYR A 46 -1.83 0.91 13.47
N ASN A 47 -0.78 0.49 12.77
CA ASN A 47 0.47 0.03 13.35
C ASN A 47 1.55 1.13 13.29
N HIS A 48 2.69 0.88 13.93
CA HIS A 48 3.82 1.80 13.95
C HIS A 48 4.89 1.48 12.91
N HIS A 49 4.73 0.38 12.16
CA HIS A 49 5.68 -0.04 11.12
C HIS A 49 4.97 -0.87 10.04
N GLU A 50 5.32 -0.65 8.78
CA GLU A 50 4.65 -1.26 7.63
C GLU A 50 4.91 -2.77 7.52
N GLN A 51 6.09 -3.22 7.94
CA GLN A 51 6.38 -4.65 8.04
C GLN A 51 5.42 -5.34 9.03
N ALA A 52 5.13 -4.69 10.15
CA ALA A 52 4.17 -5.21 11.12
C ALA A 52 2.75 -5.27 10.52
N CYS A 53 2.36 -4.30 9.69
CA CYS A 53 1.08 -4.36 8.97
C CYS A 53 0.98 -5.60 8.07
N ALA A 54 2.02 -5.86 7.28
CA ALA A 54 2.03 -6.99 6.36
C ALA A 54 2.04 -8.33 7.11
N ILE A 55 2.82 -8.47 8.19
CA ILE A 55 2.85 -9.68 9.02
C ILE A 55 1.51 -9.87 9.75
N ALA A 56 0.90 -8.78 10.25
CA ALA A 56 -0.42 -8.86 10.89
C ALA A 56 -1.51 -9.29 9.90
N ALA A 57 -1.48 -8.77 8.67
CA ALA A 57 -2.40 -9.19 7.61
C ALA A 57 -2.22 -10.66 7.24
N GLU A 58 -0.98 -11.13 7.14
CA GLU A 58 -0.66 -12.53 6.93
C GLU A 58 -1.21 -13.42 8.05
N ALA A 59 -0.93 -13.06 9.31
CA ALA A 59 -1.42 -13.80 10.47
C ALA A 59 -2.96 -13.83 10.52
N TYR A 60 -3.61 -12.70 10.25
CA TYR A 60 -5.06 -12.61 10.17
C TYR A 60 -5.62 -13.54 9.08
N ALA A 61 -5.04 -13.50 7.88
CA ALA A 61 -5.48 -14.34 6.77
C ALA A 61 -5.36 -15.84 7.09
N ARG A 62 -4.30 -16.24 7.78
CA ARG A 62 -4.11 -17.62 8.24
C ARG A 62 -5.13 -18.07 9.28
N LEU A 63 -5.45 -17.20 10.24
CA LEU A 63 -6.35 -17.52 11.36
C LEU A 63 -7.82 -17.50 10.96
N GLU A 64 -8.22 -16.48 10.23
CA GLU A 64 -9.62 -16.24 9.85
C GLU A 64 -10.02 -16.88 8.52
N ASN A 65 -9.04 -17.37 7.76
CA ASN A 65 -9.24 -17.86 6.39
C ASN A 65 -9.95 -16.84 5.49
N LYS A 66 -9.56 -15.57 5.62
CA LYS A 66 -10.09 -14.41 4.88
C LYS A 66 -8.96 -13.59 4.31
N ILE A 67 -9.26 -12.81 3.28
CA ILE A 67 -8.32 -11.83 2.74
C ILE A 67 -8.24 -10.65 3.70
N ALA A 68 -7.04 -10.30 4.15
CA ALA A 68 -6.78 -9.02 4.81
C ALA A 68 -6.18 -8.01 3.83
N ALA A 69 -6.35 -6.73 4.10
CA ALA A 69 -5.71 -5.67 3.33
C ALA A 69 -4.60 -4.97 4.13
N VAL A 70 -3.58 -4.53 3.42
CA VAL A 70 -2.52 -3.67 3.93
C VAL A 70 -2.56 -2.36 3.16
N CYS A 71 -2.59 -1.24 3.85
CA CYS A 71 -2.48 0.08 3.23
C CYS A 71 -1.24 0.80 3.75
N VAL A 72 -0.33 1.14 2.84
CA VAL A 72 0.93 1.81 3.15
C VAL A 72 1.13 3.03 2.27
N THR A 73 1.97 3.96 2.72
CA THR A 73 2.28 5.15 1.94
C THR A 73 3.37 4.89 0.90
N THR A 74 3.71 5.92 0.16
CA THR A 74 4.74 5.92 -0.89
C THR A 74 6.15 5.69 -0.34
N GLY A 75 7.05 5.25 -1.18
CA GLY A 75 8.49 5.14 -0.91
C GLY A 75 8.84 4.15 0.20
N PRO A 76 9.42 4.63 1.33
CA PRO A 76 9.77 3.75 2.45
C PRO A 76 8.59 2.96 3.00
N GLY A 77 7.37 3.52 2.95
CA GLY A 77 6.16 2.81 3.37
C GLY A 77 5.95 1.52 2.59
N GLY A 78 6.01 1.59 1.25
CA GLY A 78 5.91 0.39 0.42
C GLY A 78 7.08 -0.57 0.59
N THR A 79 8.33 -0.04 0.63
CA THR A 79 9.52 -0.90 0.74
C THR A 79 9.64 -1.57 2.11
N ASN A 80 9.21 -0.92 3.19
CA ASN A 80 9.20 -1.51 4.53
C ASN A 80 8.22 -2.69 4.64
N ALA A 81 7.12 -2.67 3.89
CA ALA A 81 6.16 -3.77 3.89
C ALA A 81 6.67 -5.04 3.19
N LEU A 82 7.67 -4.93 2.32
CA LEU A 82 8.10 -6.02 1.42
C LEU A 82 8.45 -7.32 2.16
N THR A 83 9.11 -7.26 3.30
CA THR A 83 9.47 -8.47 4.06
C THR A 83 8.24 -9.29 4.43
N GLY A 84 7.19 -8.65 4.97
CA GLY A 84 5.95 -9.35 5.30
C GLY A 84 5.15 -9.77 4.06
N VAL A 85 5.18 -8.97 3.00
CA VAL A 85 4.54 -9.32 1.71
C VAL A 85 5.19 -10.57 1.10
N VAL A 86 6.53 -10.63 1.10
CA VAL A 86 7.26 -11.80 0.59
C VAL A 86 6.99 -13.03 1.46
N GLY A 87 6.91 -12.88 2.79
CA GLY A 87 6.54 -13.99 3.68
C GLY A 87 5.19 -14.60 3.30
N GLY A 88 4.15 -13.78 3.20
CA GLY A 88 2.83 -14.24 2.77
C GLY A 88 2.80 -14.80 1.34
N TRP A 89 3.58 -14.21 0.43
CA TRP A 89 3.70 -14.70 -0.95
C TRP A 89 4.27 -16.11 -1.02
N LEU A 90 5.36 -16.39 -0.30
CA LEU A 90 6.01 -17.72 -0.30
C LEU A 90 5.07 -18.83 0.17
N ASP A 91 4.18 -18.53 1.11
CA ASP A 91 3.22 -19.47 1.65
C ASP A 91 1.84 -19.41 0.99
N SER A 92 1.71 -18.63 -0.09
CA SER A 92 0.46 -18.46 -0.84
C SER A 92 -0.70 -17.93 0.04
N ILE A 93 -0.41 -17.06 1.00
CA ILE A 93 -1.40 -16.45 1.88
C ILE A 93 -2.08 -15.28 1.17
N PRO A 94 -3.42 -15.25 1.11
CA PRO A 94 -4.15 -14.20 0.39
C PRO A 94 -4.11 -12.88 1.15
N MET A 95 -3.42 -11.90 0.60
CA MET A 95 -3.36 -10.53 1.12
C MET A 95 -3.60 -9.53 -0.01
N PHE A 96 -4.24 -8.42 0.28
CA PHE A 96 -4.43 -7.32 -0.66
C PHE A 96 -3.56 -6.14 -0.23
N ILE A 97 -2.58 -5.77 -1.05
CA ILE A 97 -1.64 -4.69 -0.73
C ILE A 97 -1.98 -3.45 -1.53
N VAL A 98 -2.28 -2.36 -0.84
CA VAL A 98 -2.55 -1.05 -1.42
C VAL A 98 -1.43 -0.11 -1.02
N SER A 99 -0.74 0.43 -1.99
CA SER A 99 0.32 1.40 -1.75
C SER A 99 -0.03 2.76 -2.33
N GLY A 100 0.09 3.79 -1.51
CA GLY A 100 0.01 5.17 -1.97
C GLY A 100 1.19 5.52 -2.86
N GLN A 101 1.05 6.58 -3.65
CA GLN A 101 2.11 7.09 -4.51
C GLN A 101 2.16 8.62 -4.47
N VAL A 102 3.30 9.18 -4.83
CA VAL A 102 3.47 10.62 -5.03
C VAL A 102 2.68 11.10 -6.25
N ARG A 103 2.46 12.40 -6.36
CA ARG A 103 1.85 13.00 -7.55
C ARG A 103 2.68 12.63 -8.80
N TYR A 104 1.99 12.44 -9.91
CA TYR A 104 2.62 12.03 -11.17
C TYR A 104 3.75 12.97 -11.61
N ASP A 105 3.55 14.28 -11.48
CA ASP A 105 4.54 15.31 -11.83
C ASP A 105 5.78 15.34 -10.92
N THR A 106 5.74 14.65 -9.80
CA THR A 106 6.86 14.49 -8.86
C THR A 106 7.51 13.10 -8.93
N THR A 107 7.04 12.23 -9.84
CA THR A 107 7.68 10.94 -10.05
C THR A 107 9.04 11.08 -10.75
N ALA A 108 9.97 10.16 -10.47
CA ALA A 108 11.26 10.15 -11.14
C ALA A 108 11.11 9.95 -12.67
N ARG A 109 10.10 9.19 -13.09
CA ARG A 109 9.79 8.98 -14.51
C ARG A 109 9.39 10.28 -15.20
N TYR A 110 8.49 11.06 -14.58
CA TYR A 110 8.08 12.35 -15.14
C TYR A 110 9.27 13.33 -15.22
N ALA A 111 10.03 13.44 -14.14
CA ALA A 111 11.21 14.30 -14.09
C ALA A 111 12.21 13.94 -15.19
N LEU A 112 12.56 12.67 -15.36
CA LEU A 112 13.47 12.21 -16.39
C LEU A 112 12.96 12.52 -17.79
N GLN A 113 11.65 12.34 -18.04
CA GLN A 113 11.03 12.55 -19.36
C GLN A 113 10.98 14.03 -19.77
N TYR A 114 10.73 14.95 -18.81
CA TYR A 114 10.45 16.36 -19.12
C TYR A 114 11.59 17.31 -18.77
N THR A 115 12.48 16.94 -17.84
CA THR A 115 13.60 17.81 -17.44
C THR A 115 14.97 17.26 -17.82
N GLY A 116 15.03 16.02 -18.29
CA GLY A 116 16.30 15.35 -18.63
C GLY A 116 17.21 15.06 -17.41
N THR A 117 16.79 15.47 -16.22
CA THR A 117 17.53 15.26 -14.97
C THR A 117 16.76 14.33 -14.04
N PRO A 118 17.40 13.28 -13.49
CA PRO A 118 16.75 12.45 -12.49
C PRO A 118 16.62 13.28 -11.21
N LEU A 119 15.46 13.91 -10.99
CA LEU A 119 15.15 14.49 -9.69
C LEU A 119 15.22 13.39 -8.62
N ARG A 120 15.79 13.71 -7.48
CA ARG A 120 15.67 12.88 -6.29
C ARG A 120 14.22 12.98 -5.77
N ALA A 121 13.30 12.30 -6.44
CA ALA A 121 11.94 12.17 -5.94
C ALA A 121 12.01 11.33 -4.66
N MET A 122 12.07 11.99 -3.51
CA MET A 122 11.90 11.33 -2.23
C MET A 122 10.48 10.74 -2.20
N GLY A 123 10.38 9.43 -2.16
CA GLY A 123 9.09 8.74 -2.06
C GLY A 123 8.60 8.05 -3.33
N ASP A 124 9.30 8.14 -4.45
CA ASP A 124 8.97 7.39 -5.65
C ASP A 124 9.32 5.90 -5.48
N GLN A 125 8.30 5.06 -5.45
CA GLN A 125 8.45 3.61 -5.27
C GLN A 125 9.01 2.92 -6.51
N ASP A 126 8.64 3.37 -7.69
CA ASP A 126 9.07 2.76 -8.95
C ASP A 126 10.59 2.75 -9.06
N ARG A 127 11.23 3.82 -8.60
CA ARG A 127 12.69 3.92 -8.58
C ARG A 127 13.34 3.02 -7.54
N LYS A 128 12.70 2.81 -6.39
CA LYS A 128 13.26 2.00 -5.29
C LYS A 128 13.10 0.51 -5.55
N SER A 129 11.94 0.08 -6.01
CA SER A 129 11.69 -1.31 -6.36
C SER A 129 12.52 -1.79 -7.56
N THR A 130 12.70 -0.93 -8.58
CA THR A 130 13.52 -1.26 -9.76
C THR A 130 15.00 -1.44 -9.39
N ARG A 131 15.52 -0.70 -8.42
CA ARG A 131 16.91 -0.89 -7.96
C ARG A 131 17.11 -2.19 -7.18
N LEU A 132 16.12 -2.65 -6.46
CA LEU A 132 16.18 -3.94 -5.76
C LEU A 132 16.16 -5.13 -6.73
N ASN A 133 15.49 -4.98 -7.88
CA ASN A 133 15.45 -6.02 -8.92
C ASN A 133 16.63 -6.01 -9.88
N SER A 134 17.46 -4.97 -9.92
CA SER A 134 18.61 -4.87 -10.83
C SER A 134 19.94 -5.33 -10.20
N SER A 135 19.93 -5.88 -9.00
CA SER A 135 21.12 -6.40 -8.30
C SER A 135 21.26 -7.94 -8.41
N HIS A 136 20.70 -8.53 -9.47
CA HIS A 136 20.95 -9.91 -9.86
C HIS A 136 21.68 -10.02 -11.17
#